data_53fd390b182aac09dd85a4c116ba49d8
#
_entry.id   53fd390b182aac09dd85a4c116ba49d8
#
_cell.length_a   1.000
_cell.length_b   1.000
_cell.length_c   1.000
_cell.angle_alpha   90.00
_cell.angle_beta   90.00
_cell.angle_gamma   90.00
#
_symmetry.space_group_name_H-M   'P 1'
#
loop_
_entity.id
_entity.type
_entity.pdbx_description
1 polymer ?
#
loop_
_entity_poly.entity_id
_entity_poly.type
_entity_poly.pdbx_seq_one_letter_code
_entity_poly.pdbx_strand_id
1 'polypeptide(L)'
;MCLRRLAFEGVNLAYEWGYSFKDYIVVSIPVSKEREKLRGFNQVDVISKVFSKRFKLEIDNPILSRIRDTKSQHSSSRKQRFKNVSNSFLSSEKVKGKNIILIDDISTTGATFLEASKALYEKGALEVRCFSLSKKP
;
A
#
# COMPACT_ATOMS: atom_id res chain seq x y z
N MET A 1 -2.39 18.31 12.02
CA MET A 1 -1.06 17.68 11.84
C MET A 1 -0.85 17.40 10.36
N CYS A 2 0.29 17.78 9.83
CA CYS A 2 0.63 17.49 8.44
C CYS A 2 0.87 15.98 8.24
N LEU A 3 0.33 15.43 7.15
CA LEU A 3 0.49 14.01 6.79
C LEU A 3 1.96 13.57 6.77
N ARG A 4 2.84 14.44 6.24
CA ARG A 4 4.27 14.14 6.16
C ARG A 4 4.89 13.94 7.55
N ARG A 5 4.48 14.73 8.53
CA ARG A 5 4.95 14.59 9.91
C ARG A 5 4.44 13.30 10.54
N LEU A 6 3.17 12.99 10.34
CA LEU A 6 2.58 11.73 10.82
C LEU A 6 3.28 10.53 10.21
N ALA A 7 3.55 10.59 8.90
CA ALA A 7 4.29 9.53 8.21
C ALA A 7 5.71 9.38 8.78
N PHE A 8 6.40 10.48 9.01
CA PHE A 8 7.74 10.47 9.61
C PHE A 8 7.75 9.81 10.99
N GLU A 9 6.82 10.20 11.87
CA GLU A 9 6.71 9.63 13.22
C GLU A 9 6.39 8.13 13.18
N GLY A 10 5.43 7.71 12.35
CA GLY A 10 5.04 6.31 12.23
C GLY A 10 6.14 5.43 11.65
N VAL A 11 6.82 5.90 10.63
CA VAL A 11 7.94 5.18 10.00
C VAL A 11 9.13 5.09 10.94
N ASN A 12 9.46 6.16 11.66
CA ASN A 12 10.53 6.14 12.65
C ASN A 12 10.24 5.14 13.79
N LEU A 13 9.00 5.05 14.23
CA LEU A 13 8.61 4.10 15.25
C LEU A 13 8.89 2.66 14.79
N ALA A 14 8.51 2.32 13.56
CA ALA A 14 8.81 1.01 12.98
C ALA A 14 10.33 0.76 12.90
N TYR A 15 11.10 1.76 12.52
CA TYR A 15 12.56 1.67 12.47
C TYR A 15 13.16 1.45 13.86
N GLU A 16 12.72 2.19 14.86
CA GLU A 16 13.19 2.08 16.25
C GLU A 16 12.83 0.74 16.89
N TRP A 17 11.72 0.13 16.47
CA TRP A 17 11.34 -1.21 16.95
C TRP A 17 12.18 -2.34 16.34
N GLY A 18 13.14 -2.01 15.48
CA GLY A 18 14.08 -2.97 14.92
C GLY A 18 13.60 -3.71 13.69
N TYR A 19 12.51 -3.27 13.07
CA TYR A 19 12.09 -3.84 11.79
C TYR A 19 13.16 -3.61 10.73
N SER A 20 13.44 -4.62 9.94
CA SER A 20 14.37 -4.56 8.82
C SER A 20 13.67 -5.05 7.55
N PHE A 21 13.85 -4.30 6.46
CA PHE A 21 13.28 -4.63 5.15
C PHE A 21 14.38 -4.69 4.09
N LYS A 22 15.55 -5.20 4.48
CA LYS A 22 16.65 -5.39 3.55
C LYS A 22 16.18 -6.19 2.33
N ASP A 23 16.55 -5.72 1.14
CA ASP A 23 16.20 -6.34 -0.16
C ASP A 23 14.71 -6.28 -0.51
N TYR A 24 13.93 -5.45 0.18
CA TYR A 24 12.54 -5.17 -0.18
C TYR A 24 12.44 -3.96 -1.10
N ILE A 25 11.41 -3.97 -1.93
CA ILE A 25 11.03 -2.84 -2.78
C ILE A 25 9.74 -2.25 -2.24
N VAL A 26 9.68 -0.93 -2.15
CA VAL A 26 8.49 -0.20 -1.71
C VAL A 26 7.53 -0.04 -2.87
N VAL A 27 6.28 -0.42 -2.67
CA VAL A 27 5.19 -0.25 -3.64
C VAL A 27 4.02 0.41 -2.91
N SER A 28 3.58 1.56 -3.41
CA SER A 28 2.37 2.22 -2.90
C SER A 28 1.13 1.51 -3.41
N ILE A 29 0.13 1.35 -2.55
CA ILE A 29 -1.21 0.96 -3.00
C ILE A 29 -1.73 2.06 -3.92
N PRO A 30 -2.08 1.74 -5.19
CA PRO A 30 -2.64 2.73 -6.09
C PRO A 30 -4.02 3.19 -5.60
N VAL A 31 -4.21 4.50 -5.49
CA VAL A 31 -5.52 5.07 -5.20
C VAL A 31 -6.33 5.22 -6.49
N SER A 32 -7.65 5.35 -6.37
CA SER A 32 -8.48 5.62 -7.54
C SER A 32 -8.12 6.97 -8.15
N LYS A 33 -8.23 7.06 -9.48
CA LYS A 33 -7.97 8.31 -10.21
C LYS A 33 -8.88 9.44 -9.73
N GLU A 34 -10.10 9.12 -9.34
CA GLU A 34 -11.07 10.06 -8.80
C GLU A 34 -10.59 10.68 -7.48
N ARG A 35 -10.08 9.87 -6.56
CA ARG A 35 -9.52 10.35 -5.29
C ARG A 35 -8.27 11.20 -5.48
N GLU A 36 -7.40 10.80 -6.40
CA GLU A 36 -6.20 11.55 -6.73
C GLU A 36 -6.55 12.94 -7.29
N LYS A 37 -7.53 13.03 -8.18
CA LYS A 37 -8.03 14.30 -8.72
C LYS A 37 -8.61 15.21 -7.63
N LEU A 38 -9.39 14.66 -6.70
CA LEU A 38 -10.01 15.41 -5.62
C LEU A 38 -8.99 15.99 -4.64
N ARG A 39 -7.90 15.29 -4.39
CA ARG A 39 -6.88 15.68 -3.42
C ARG A 39 -5.68 16.39 -4.03
N GLY A 40 -5.53 16.34 -5.35
CA GLY A 40 -4.40 16.92 -6.07
C GLY A 40 -3.07 16.17 -5.90
N PHE A 41 -3.02 15.13 -5.08
CA PHE A 41 -1.84 14.27 -4.87
C PHE A 41 -2.23 12.92 -4.27
N ASN A 42 -1.34 11.93 -4.40
CA ASN A 42 -1.51 10.64 -3.76
C ASN A 42 -0.88 10.65 -2.37
N GLN A 43 -1.71 10.58 -1.33
CA GLN A 43 -1.26 10.54 0.07
C GLN A 43 -0.31 9.38 0.36
N VAL A 44 -0.56 8.23 -0.26
CA VAL A 44 0.25 7.02 -0.06
C VAL A 44 1.68 7.23 -0.55
N ASP A 45 1.86 7.97 -1.65
CA ASP A 45 3.20 8.28 -2.18
C ASP A 45 4.03 9.10 -1.19
N VAL A 46 3.41 9.98 -0.43
CA VAL A 46 4.11 10.75 0.63
C VAL A 46 4.66 9.79 1.69
N ILE A 47 3.85 8.84 2.12
CA ILE A 47 4.25 7.83 3.11
C ILE A 47 5.35 6.94 2.56
N SER A 48 5.20 6.49 1.31
CA SER A 48 6.17 5.63 0.64
C SER A 48 7.54 6.29 0.50
N LYS A 49 7.58 7.57 0.19
CA LYS A 49 8.83 8.35 0.12
C LYS A 49 9.52 8.45 1.48
N VAL A 50 8.76 8.70 2.54
CA VAL A 50 9.31 8.75 3.91
C VAL A 50 9.85 7.36 4.30
N PHE A 51 9.10 6.32 4.02
CA PHE A 51 9.50 4.93 4.31
C PHE A 51 10.76 4.53 3.54
N SER A 52 10.77 4.76 2.24
CA SER A 52 11.91 4.49 1.36
C SER A 52 13.19 5.18 1.83
N LYS A 53 13.08 6.44 2.19
CA LYS A 53 14.22 7.23 2.69
C LYS A 53 14.75 6.68 4.02
N ARG A 54 13.85 6.35 4.95
CA ARG A 54 14.26 5.88 6.29
C ARG A 54 14.92 4.52 6.25
N PHE A 55 14.36 3.59 5.48
CA PHE A 55 14.86 2.23 5.35
C PHE A 55 15.85 2.04 4.20
N LYS A 56 16.14 3.08 3.41
CA LYS A 56 17.04 3.06 2.25
C LYS A 56 16.63 2.01 1.21
N LEU A 57 15.36 2.09 0.80
CA LEU A 57 14.76 1.16 -0.16
C LEU A 57 14.35 1.90 -1.43
N GLU A 58 14.34 1.17 -2.55
CA GLU A 58 13.81 1.67 -3.82
C GLU A 58 12.28 1.65 -3.83
N ILE A 59 11.68 2.59 -4.56
CA ILE A 59 10.24 2.62 -4.85
C ILE A 59 10.04 2.22 -6.30
N ASP A 60 9.11 1.28 -6.54
CA ASP A 60 8.68 0.89 -7.89
C ASP A 60 7.16 0.79 -7.96
N ASN A 61 6.49 1.93 -8.00
CA ASN A 61 5.03 1.99 -8.04
C ASN A 61 4.40 1.41 -9.31
N PRO A 62 5.02 1.52 -10.51
CA PRO A 62 4.49 0.87 -11.72
C PRO A 62 4.30 -0.65 -11.63
N ILE A 63 4.88 -1.32 -10.64
CA ILE A 63 4.67 -2.77 -10.43
C ILE A 63 3.20 -3.10 -10.20
N LEU A 64 2.47 -2.25 -9.48
CA LEU A 64 1.07 -2.49 -9.11
C LEU A 64 0.18 -1.40 -9.68
N SER A 65 -0.90 -1.79 -10.35
CA SER A 65 -1.89 -0.86 -10.90
C SER A 65 -3.30 -1.23 -10.42
N ARG A 66 -4.16 -0.22 -10.32
CA ARG A 66 -5.58 -0.41 -10.03
C ARG A 66 -6.34 -0.44 -11.35
N ILE A 67 -7.01 -1.56 -11.63
CA ILE A 67 -7.77 -1.77 -12.88
C ILE A 67 -9.26 -1.53 -12.70
N ARG A 68 -9.74 -1.40 -11.48
CA ARG A 68 -11.15 -1.14 -11.17
C ARG A 68 -11.27 -0.19 -10.00
N ASP A 69 -12.05 0.89 -10.20
CA ASP A 69 -12.38 1.81 -9.12
C ASP A 69 -13.44 1.18 -8.21
N THR A 70 -13.12 1.04 -6.93
CA THR A 70 -14.07 0.62 -5.93
C THR A 70 -14.67 1.84 -5.25
N LYS A 71 -16.00 1.93 -5.24
CA LYS A 71 -16.69 3.01 -4.52
C LYS A 71 -16.48 2.82 -3.02
N SER A 72 -15.97 3.87 -2.36
CA SER A 72 -15.88 3.91 -0.92
C SER A 72 -17.30 4.08 -0.34
N GLN A 73 -17.83 3.00 0.21
CA GLN A 73 -19.13 3.06 0.92
C GLN A 73 -18.87 2.99 2.42
N HIS A 74 -19.14 4.09 3.10
CA HIS A 74 -18.96 4.20 4.55
C HIS A 74 -19.83 3.22 5.37
N SER A 75 -20.91 2.74 4.80
CA SER A 75 -21.88 1.85 5.44
C SER A 75 -21.77 0.37 5.05
N SER A 76 -20.77 0.00 4.25
CA SER A 76 -20.65 -1.38 3.79
C SER A 76 -20.15 -2.33 4.88
N SER A 77 -20.74 -3.53 4.94
CA SER A 77 -20.27 -4.61 5.81
C SER A 77 -18.86 -5.06 5.42
N ARG A 78 -18.15 -5.73 6.35
CA ARG A 78 -16.84 -6.31 6.09
C ARG A 78 -16.85 -7.22 4.84
N LYS A 79 -17.86 -8.08 4.72
CA LYS A 79 -18.03 -8.98 3.56
C LYS A 79 -18.17 -8.21 2.24
N GLN A 80 -18.92 -7.11 2.26
CA GLN A 80 -19.14 -6.27 1.08
C GLN A 80 -17.88 -5.52 0.68
N ARG A 81 -17.05 -5.07 1.65
CA ARG A 81 -15.76 -4.45 1.37
C ARG A 81 -14.80 -5.41 0.68
N PHE A 82 -14.72 -6.66 1.12
CA PHE A 82 -13.91 -7.69 0.45
C PHE A 82 -14.39 -7.93 -0.98
N LYS A 83 -15.68 -8.01 -1.20
CA LYS A 83 -16.27 -8.18 -2.53
C LYS A 83 -15.98 -6.99 -3.45
N ASN A 84 -16.06 -5.76 -2.91
CA ASN A 84 -15.86 -4.53 -3.67
C ASN A 84 -14.42 -4.35 -4.17
N VAL A 85 -13.42 -4.88 -3.46
CA VAL A 85 -12.01 -4.77 -3.85
C VAL A 85 -11.48 -5.98 -4.61
N SER A 86 -12.29 -7.02 -4.77
CA SER A 86 -11.91 -8.24 -5.50
C SER A 86 -11.51 -7.93 -6.93
N ASN A 87 -10.37 -8.47 -7.38
CA ASN A 87 -9.82 -8.28 -8.74
C ASN A 87 -9.62 -6.82 -9.15
N SER A 88 -9.32 -5.94 -8.17
CA SER A 88 -9.11 -4.51 -8.42
C SER A 88 -7.69 -4.17 -8.83
N PHE A 89 -6.74 -5.07 -8.65
CA PHE A 89 -5.33 -4.82 -8.87
C PHE A 89 -4.71 -5.76 -9.90
N LEU A 90 -3.75 -5.24 -10.64
CA LEU A 90 -2.93 -5.99 -11.57
C LEU A 90 -1.46 -5.74 -11.26
N SER A 91 -0.68 -6.83 -11.18
CA SER A 91 0.77 -6.74 -11.00
C SER A 91 1.52 -6.92 -12.32
N SER A 92 2.61 -6.18 -12.46
CA SER A 92 3.60 -6.42 -13.50
C SER A 92 4.42 -7.68 -13.20
N GLU A 93 4.92 -8.34 -14.23
CA GLU A 93 5.83 -9.49 -14.10
C GLU A 93 7.19 -9.12 -13.51
N LYS A 94 7.54 -7.84 -13.47
CA LYS A 94 8.76 -7.33 -12.83
C LYS A 94 8.85 -7.70 -11.35
N VAL A 95 7.72 -8.04 -10.71
CA VAL A 95 7.65 -8.44 -9.30
C VAL A 95 8.25 -9.84 -9.05
N LYS A 96 8.42 -10.63 -10.10
CA LYS A 96 8.90 -12.01 -9.97
C LYS A 96 10.23 -12.08 -9.22
N GLY A 97 10.28 -12.88 -8.19
CA GLY A 97 11.47 -13.09 -7.36
C GLY A 97 11.80 -11.96 -6.39
N LYS A 98 10.91 -10.98 -6.23
CA LYS A 98 11.14 -9.82 -5.37
C LYS A 98 10.35 -9.87 -4.06
N ASN A 99 10.93 -9.25 -3.04
CA ASN A 99 10.27 -8.99 -1.77
C ASN A 99 9.66 -7.58 -1.80
N ILE A 100 8.41 -7.45 -1.44
CA ILE A 100 7.64 -6.21 -1.57
C ILE A 100 7.14 -5.75 -0.20
N ILE A 101 7.30 -4.46 0.08
CA ILE A 101 6.58 -3.79 1.16
C ILE A 101 5.50 -2.90 0.55
N LEU A 102 4.24 -3.25 0.77
CA LEU A 102 3.08 -2.48 0.34
C LEU A 102 2.77 -1.40 1.36
N ILE A 103 2.58 -0.18 0.88
CA ILE A 103 2.28 0.97 1.72
C ILE A 103 0.86 1.47 1.43
N ASP A 104 0.10 1.71 2.49
CA ASP A 104 -1.20 2.38 2.43
C ASP A 104 -1.30 3.37 3.60
N ASP A 105 -2.26 4.29 3.55
CA ASP A 105 -2.47 5.28 4.62
C ASP A 105 -3.28 4.68 5.78
N ILE A 106 -4.40 4.05 5.48
CA ILE A 106 -5.31 3.47 6.47
C ILE A 106 -5.71 2.06 6.05
N SER A 107 -5.58 1.11 6.98
CA SER A 107 -6.15 -0.22 6.82
C SER A 107 -7.41 -0.34 7.67
N THR A 108 -8.53 -0.76 7.07
CA THR A 108 -9.78 -1.02 7.78
C THR A 108 -9.96 -2.52 8.04
N THR A 109 -10.29 -3.27 7.00
CA THR A 109 -10.50 -4.73 7.05
C THR A 109 -9.30 -5.52 6.58
N GLY A 110 -8.33 -4.87 5.96
CA GLY A 110 -7.21 -5.53 5.28
C GLY A 110 -7.55 -6.00 3.87
N ALA A 111 -8.77 -5.74 3.38
CA ALA A 111 -9.22 -6.22 2.06
C ALA A 111 -8.36 -5.67 0.92
N THR A 112 -7.99 -4.40 0.97
CA THR A 112 -7.12 -3.76 -0.04
C THR A 112 -5.74 -4.41 -0.07
N PHE A 113 -5.11 -4.58 1.09
CA PHE A 113 -3.82 -5.27 1.19
C PHE A 113 -3.89 -6.72 0.72
N LEU A 114 -4.97 -7.42 1.07
CA LEU A 114 -5.15 -8.82 0.66
C LEU A 114 -5.22 -8.96 -0.86
N GLU A 115 -6.04 -8.16 -1.53
CA GLU A 115 -6.20 -8.21 -2.99
C GLU A 115 -4.94 -7.74 -3.72
N ALA A 116 -4.29 -6.68 -3.23
CA ALA A 116 -3.02 -6.22 -3.80
C ALA A 116 -1.92 -7.28 -3.65
N SER A 117 -1.80 -7.88 -2.47
CA SER A 117 -0.84 -8.95 -2.21
C SER A 117 -1.09 -10.18 -3.11
N LYS A 118 -2.35 -10.55 -3.28
CA LYS A 118 -2.75 -11.65 -4.15
C LYS A 118 -2.29 -11.41 -5.59
N ALA A 119 -2.50 -10.21 -6.12
CA ALA A 119 -2.04 -9.84 -7.46
C ALA A 119 -0.51 -9.95 -7.59
N LEU A 120 0.23 -9.52 -6.57
CA LEU A 120 1.70 -9.60 -6.54
C LEU A 120 2.18 -11.06 -6.49
N TYR A 121 1.60 -11.87 -5.62
CA TYR A 121 1.96 -13.30 -5.52
C TYR A 121 1.64 -14.07 -6.79
N GLU A 122 0.54 -13.77 -7.47
CA GLU A 122 0.18 -14.40 -8.74
C GLU A 122 1.24 -14.17 -9.83
N LYS A 123 1.99 -13.08 -9.75
CA LYS A 123 3.08 -12.75 -10.68
C LYS A 123 4.47 -13.14 -10.16
N GLY A 124 4.53 -13.84 -9.04
CA GLY A 124 5.76 -14.45 -8.56
C GLY A 124 6.53 -13.67 -7.51
N ALA A 125 5.89 -12.74 -6.79
CA ALA A 125 6.51 -12.12 -5.62
C ALA A 125 6.91 -13.19 -4.60
N LEU A 126 8.07 -13.06 -3.97
CA LEU A 126 8.53 -14.00 -2.95
C LEU A 126 7.86 -13.76 -1.61
N GLU A 127 7.82 -12.51 -1.18
CA GLU A 127 7.21 -12.12 0.08
C GLU A 127 6.58 -10.75 -0.06
N VAL A 128 5.40 -10.57 0.52
CA VAL A 128 4.71 -9.28 0.58
C VAL A 128 4.42 -8.97 2.03
N ARG A 129 4.93 -7.84 2.50
CA ARG A 129 4.60 -7.26 3.81
C ARG A 129 3.82 -5.99 3.59
N CYS A 130 3.00 -5.62 4.56
CA CYS A 130 2.12 -4.47 4.47
C CYS A 130 2.39 -3.49 5.61
N PHE A 131 2.39 -2.20 5.29
CA PHE A 131 2.54 -1.13 6.26
C PHE A 131 1.44 -0.09 6.05
N SER A 132 0.79 0.32 7.13
CA SER A 132 -0.13 1.46 7.13
C SER A 132 0.09 2.31 8.37
N LEU A 133 -0.19 3.61 8.26
CA LEU A 133 -0.06 4.55 9.38
C LEU A 133 -1.13 4.33 10.45
N SER A 134 -2.29 3.85 10.03
CA SER A 134 -3.43 3.67 10.93
C SER A 134 -4.22 2.43 10.57
N LYS A 135 -4.72 1.79 11.60
CA LYS A 135 -5.71 0.72 11.47
C LYS A 135 -7.01 1.21 12.09
N LYS A 136 -8.04 1.29 11.30
CA LYS A 136 -9.38 1.63 11.80
C LYS A 136 -10.01 0.39 12.42
N PRO A 137 -10.52 0.50 13.65
CA PRO A 137 -11.20 -0.62 14.31
C PRO A 137 -12.46 -1.08 13.60
#